data_4a1ded3a58bd0744a23a3fe009b53f65
#
_entry.id   4a1ded3a58bd0744a23a3fe009b53f65
#
_cell.length_a   1.000
_cell.length_b   1.000
_cell.length_c   1.000
_cell.angle_alpha   90.00
_cell.angle_beta   90.00
_cell.angle_gamma   90.00
#
_symmetry.space_group_name_H-M   'P 1'
#
loop_
_entity.id
_entity.type
_entity.pdbx_description
1 polymer ?
#
loop_
_entity_poly.entity_id
_entity_poly.type
_entity_poly.pdbx_seq_one_letter_code
_entity_poly.pdbx_strand_id
1 'polypeptide(L)'
;MCFWDTYLYMCGCYDVKLKSQCHEAPQEGRQVCTVGPQVVKGSWCYAQPFLCDRCRRIEYQSGRPARRYVPSWSEIAPGAKARAEAKARYWH
;
A
#
# COMPACT_ATOMS: atom_id res chain seq x y z
N MET A 1 8.83 -6.54 -13.85
CA MET A 1 7.83 -5.78 -13.10
C MET A 1 7.70 -6.31 -11.68
N CYS A 2 7.35 -5.46 -10.77
CA CYS A 2 7.15 -5.86 -9.38
C CYS A 2 5.68 -5.76 -9.04
N PHE A 3 5.22 -6.66 -8.18
CA PHE A 3 3.81 -6.77 -7.81
C PHE A 3 3.63 -6.35 -6.37
N TRP A 4 2.61 -5.54 -6.12
CA TRP A 4 2.38 -4.94 -4.81
C TRP A 4 0.96 -5.23 -4.34
N ASP A 5 0.85 -5.61 -3.05
CA ASP A 5 -0.44 -5.70 -2.37
C ASP A 5 -0.81 -4.34 -1.81
N THR A 6 -2.09 -4.02 -1.85
CA THR A 6 -2.61 -2.78 -1.26
C THR A 6 -3.48 -3.15 -0.07
N TYR A 7 -3.25 -2.48 1.06
CA TYR A 7 -4.05 -2.65 2.27
C TYR A 7 -4.85 -1.40 2.50
N LEU A 8 -6.17 -1.52 2.43
CA LEU A 8 -7.09 -0.40 2.55
C LEU A 8 -7.80 -0.44 3.89
N TYR A 9 -7.62 0.60 4.68
CA TYR A 9 -8.15 0.66 6.03
C TYR A 9 -9.50 1.36 6.06
N MET A 10 -10.24 1.16 7.17
CA MET A 10 -11.58 1.71 7.33
C MET A 10 -11.63 3.24 7.30
N CYS A 11 -10.52 3.89 7.56
CA CYS A 11 -10.42 5.36 7.51
C CYS A 11 -10.16 5.90 6.11
N GLY A 12 -10.03 5.01 5.11
CA GLY A 12 -9.71 5.42 3.75
C GLY A 12 -8.22 5.52 3.47
N CYS A 13 -7.40 5.39 4.48
CA CYS A 13 -5.95 5.31 4.31
C CYS A 13 -5.56 3.97 3.70
N TYR A 14 -4.48 3.94 2.97
CA TYR A 14 -3.99 2.70 2.40
C TYR A 14 -2.47 2.66 2.42
N ASP A 15 -1.93 1.46 2.34
CA ASP A 15 -0.50 1.24 2.22
C ASP A 15 -0.26 0.13 1.20
N VAL A 16 0.93 0.12 0.63
CA VAL A 16 1.31 -0.92 -0.33
C VAL A 16 2.53 -1.65 0.20
N LYS A 17 2.54 -2.97 -0.01
CA LYS A 17 3.66 -3.82 0.39
C LYS A 17 4.04 -4.72 -0.78
N LEU A 18 5.31 -4.99 -0.91
CA LEU A 18 5.80 -5.83 -2.00
C LEU A 18 5.20 -7.23 -1.89
N LYS A 19 4.50 -7.64 -2.94
CA LYS A 19 3.89 -8.96 -3.02
C LYS A 19 4.92 -10.00 -3.43
N SER A 20 5.66 -9.70 -4.50
CA SER A 20 6.68 -10.59 -5.00
C SER A 20 7.74 -9.78 -5.73
N GLN A 21 8.93 -10.32 -5.77
CA GLN A 21 10.03 -9.69 -6.48
C GLN A 21 9.80 -9.76 -7.98
N CYS A 22 10.32 -8.78 -8.69
CA CYS A 22 10.10 -8.68 -10.13
C CYS A 22 10.94 -9.67 -10.93
N HIS A 23 11.96 -10.25 -10.34
CA HIS A 23 12.74 -11.31 -10.95
C HIS A 23 13.26 -12.25 -9.88
N GLU A 24 13.88 -13.35 -10.32
CA GLU A 24 14.38 -14.34 -9.41
C GLU A 24 15.29 -13.71 -8.37
N ALA A 25 15.19 -14.22 -7.17
CA ALA A 25 15.90 -13.65 -6.04
C ALA A 25 17.41 -13.66 -6.28
N PRO A 26 18.04 -12.52 -6.18
CA PRO A 26 19.50 -12.47 -6.24
C PRO A 26 20.08 -13.01 -4.94
N GLN A 27 21.36 -13.28 -4.97
CA GLN A 27 22.08 -13.78 -3.81
C GLN A 27 22.06 -12.80 -2.64
N GLU A 28 21.97 -11.53 -2.95
CA GLU A 28 22.00 -10.49 -1.92
C GLU A 28 20.62 -10.18 -1.35
N GLY A 29 19.68 -11.06 -1.56
CA GLY A 29 18.36 -10.89 -0.99
C GLY A 29 17.40 -10.13 -1.88
N ARG A 30 16.45 -9.43 -1.27
CA ARG A 30 15.37 -8.80 -2.03
C ARG A 30 15.83 -7.54 -2.73
N GLN A 31 15.47 -7.45 -3.98
CA GLN A 31 15.67 -6.25 -4.77
C GLN A 31 14.39 -5.90 -5.50
N VAL A 32 14.16 -4.62 -5.65
CA VAL A 32 13.02 -4.10 -6.37
C VAL A 32 13.51 -3.41 -7.63
N CYS A 33 12.89 -3.74 -8.73
CA CYS A 33 13.23 -3.18 -10.02
C CYS A 33 12.77 -1.72 -10.07
N THR A 34 13.72 -0.79 -10.03
CA THR A 34 13.37 0.64 -10.00
C THR A 34 13.01 1.18 -11.37
N VAL A 35 13.39 0.48 -12.42
CA VAL A 35 13.15 0.92 -13.80
C VAL A 35 12.01 0.16 -14.46
N GLY A 36 11.56 -0.93 -13.87
CA GLY A 36 10.44 -1.70 -14.41
C GLY A 36 9.11 -1.19 -13.89
N PRO A 37 8.00 -1.65 -14.49
CA PRO A 37 6.67 -1.27 -14.00
C PRO A 37 6.42 -1.79 -12.59
N GLN A 38 5.76 -0.97 -11.79
CA GLN A 38 5.26 -1.35 -10.48
C GLN A 38 3.78 -1.61 -10.64
N VAL A 39 3.34 -2.83 -10.35
CA VAL A 39 1.97 -3.25 -10.67
C VAL A 39 1.13 -3.33 -9.40
N VAL A 40 0.02 -2.63 -9.41
CA VAL A 40 -1.02 -2.73 -8.39
C VAL A 40 -2.32 -3.14 -9.08
N LYS A 41 -3.14 -3.93 -8.40
CA LYS A 41 -4.42 -4.40 -8.96
C LYS A 41 -5.50 -4.42 -7.90
N GLY A 42 -6.75 -4.23 -8.34
CA GLY A 42 -7.89 -4.30 -7.44
C GLY A 42 -8.02 -5.67 -6.78
N SER A 43 -7.65 -6.74 -7.49
CA SER A 43 -7.66 -8.09 -6.92
C SER A 43 -6.63 -8.28 -5.81
N TRP A 44 -5.67 -7.37 -5.71
CA TRP A 44 -4.65 -7.37 -4.66
C TRP A 44 -4.86 -6.22 -3.69
N CYS A 45 -6.09 -5.78 -3.54
CA CYS A 45 -6.46 -4.76 -2.58
C CYS A 45 -7.28 -5.42 -1.48
N TYR A 46 -6.76 -5.41 -0.27
CA TYR A 46 -7.35 -6.12 0.86
C TYR A 46 -7.91 -5.13 1.86
N ALA A 47 -9.22 -5.13 2.00
CA ALA A 47 -9.89 -4.28 2.97
C ALA A 47 -9.59 -4.79 4.38
N GLN A 48 -9.17 -3.89 5.25
CA GLN A 48 -8.86 -4.22 6.63
C GLN A 48 -10.05 -3.84 7.52
N PRO A 49 -10.41 -4.65 8.51
CA PRO A 49 -11.57 -4.39 9.37
C PRO A 49 -11.25 -3.43 10.52
N PHE A 50 -10.27 -2.54 10.34
CA PHE A 50 -9.85 -1.62 11.38
C PHE A 50 -9.25 -0.36 10.76
N LEU A 51 -9.06 0.65 11.60
CA LEU A 51 -8.40 1.88 11.19
C LEU A 51 -6.90 1.65 11.08
N CYS A 52 -6.21 2.47 10.28
CA CYS A 52 -4.75 2.45 10.28
C CYS A 52 -4.23 2.93 11.64
N ASP A 53 -2.99 2.57 11.95
CA ASP A 53 -2.41 2.89 13.26
C ASP A 53 -2.44 4.38 13.55
N ARG A 54 -2.15 5.19 12.55
CA ARG A 54 -2.14 6.64 12.71
C ARG A 54 -3.53 7.18 13.06
N CYS A 55 -4.56 6.78 12.33
CA CYS A 55 -5.92 7.26 12.56
C CYS A 55 -6.46 6.74 13.88
N ARG A 56 -6.15 5.51 14.23
CA ARG A 56 -6.54 4.94 15.52
C ARG A 56 -5.91 5.72 16.68
N ARG A 57 -4.65 6.08 16.55
CA ARG A 57 -3.95 6.87 17.56
C ARG A 57 -4.57 8.25 17.71
N ILE A 58 -4.88 8.89 16.59
CA ILE A 58 -5.49 10.22 16.60
C ILE A 58 -6.88 10.15 17.26
N GLU A 59 -7.67 9.14 16.93
CA GLU A 59 -8.98 8.94 17.53
C GLU A 59 -8.86 8.80 19.04
N TYR A 60 -7.91 7.99 19.49
CA TYR A 60 -7.69 7.78 20.92
C TYR A 60 -7.28 9.06 21.63
N GLN A 61 -6.36 9.83 21.05
CA GLN A 61 -5.83 11.04 21.66
C GLN A 61 -6.84 12.20 21.65
N SER A 62 -7.62 12.32 20.59
CA SER A 62 -8.54 13.44 20.44
C SER A 62 -9.90 13.19 21.05
N GLY A 63 -10.24 11.93 21.29
CA GLY A 63 -11.57 11.55 21.75
C GLY A 63 -12.65 11.69 20.71
N ARG A 64 -12.29 11.96 19.45
CA ARG A 64 -13.24 12.12 18.36
C ARG A 64 -13.16 10.92 17.42
N PRO A 65 -14.30 10.43 16.90
CA PRO A 65 -14.28 9.32 15.95
C PRO A 65 -13.48 9.68 14.70
N ALA A 66 -12.65 8.76 14.25
CA ALA A 66 -11.95 8.91 13.01
C ALA A 66 -12.93 8.76 11.85
N ARG A 67 -12.59 9.38 10.72
CA ARG A 67 -13.38 9.24 9.51
C ARG A 67 -13.39 7.77 9.08
N ARG A 68 -14.59 7.28 8.77
CA ARG A 68 -14.76 5.91 8.28
C ARG A 68 -15.32 5.98 6.86
N TYR A 69 -14.43 6.08 5.92
CA TYR A 69 -14.75 6.10 4.52
C TYR A 69 -13.84 5.14 3.78
N VAL A 70 -14.44 4.20 3.05
CA VAL A 70 -13.69 3.23 2.26
C VAL A 70 -13.86 3.57 0.79
N PRO A 71 -12.86 4.16 0.16
CA PRO A 71 -12.94 4.50 -1.25
C PRO A 71 -12.92 3.24 -2.11
N SER A 72 -13.38 3.37 -3.34
CA SER A 72 -13.29 2.28 -4.32
C SER A 72 -11.85 2.14 -4.81
N TRP A 73 -11.54 0.98 -5.39
CA TRP A 73 -10.24 0.77 -5.98
C TRP A 73 -9.90 1.82 -7.04
N SER A 74 -10.87 2.18 -7.88
CA SER A 74 -10.63 3.17 -8.93
C SER A 74 -10.23 4.52 -8.37
N GLU A 75 -10.67 4.86 -7.17
CA GLU A 75 -10.28 6.12 -6.52
C GLU A 75 -8.85 6.10 -6.00
N ILE A 76 -8.39 4.96 -5.52
CA ILE A 76 -7.06 4.89 -4.90
C ILE A 76 -5.99 4.32 -5.82
N ALA A 77 -6.37 3.69 -6.93
CA ALA A 77 -5.42 3.01 -7.80
C ALA A 77 -4.26 3.91 -8.25
N PRO A 78 -4.50 5.14 -8.72
CA PRO A 78 -3.39 6.00 -9.12
C PRO A 78 -2.43 6.31 -7.97
N GLY A 79 -2.98 6.56 -6.78
CA GLY A 79 -2.18 6.84 -5.60
C GLY A 79 -1.42 5.61 -5.12
N ALA A 80 -2.05 4.43 -5.19
CA ALA A 80 -1.39 3.18 -4.81
C ALA A 80 -0.21 2.91 -5.74
N LYS A 81 -0.39 3.12 -7.03
CA LYS A 81 0.68 2.95 -8.00
C LYS A 81 1.81 3.93 -7.74
N ALA A 82 1.48 5.20 -7.50
CA ALA A 82 2.48 6.22 -7.21
C ALA A 82 3.26 5.88 -5.95
N ARG A 83 2.58 5.35 -4.93
CA ARG A 83 3.23 4.95 -3.69
C ARG A 83 4.16 3.76 -3.89
N ALA A 84 3.74 2.78 -4.70
CA ALA A 84 4.58 1.64 -5.03
C ALA A 84 5.83 2.09 -5.79
N GLU A 85 5.66 3.00 -6.74
CA GLU A 85 6.78 3.56 -7.49
C GLU A 85 7.75 4.32 -6.59
N ALA A 86 7.23 5.07 -5.64
CA ALA A 86 8.06 5.79 -4.69
C ALA A 86 8.82 4.83 -3.78
N LYS A 87 8.16 3.79 -3.28
CA LYS A 87 8.83 2.78 -2.46
C LYS A 87 9.91 2.04 -3.23
N ALA A 88 9.65 1.72 -4.50
CA ALA A 88 10.63 1.04 -5.32
C ALA A 88 11.88 1.90 -5.52
N ARG A 89 11.69 3.21 -5.72
CA ARG A 89 12.76 4.15 -5.92
C ARG A 89 13.70 4.23 -4.73
N TYR A 90 13.16 4.10 -3.53
CA TYR A 90 13.92 4.22 -2.28
C TYR A 90 14.13 2.89 -1.58
N TRP A 91 13.94 1.81 -2.29
CA TRP A 91 14.12 0.48 -1.72
C TRP A 91 15.61 0.12 -1.65
N HIS A 92 16.02 -0.32 -0.47
CA HIS A 92 17.39 -0.75 -0.26
C HIS A 92 17.47 -2.07 0.48
#